data_e2986954adcef0cbbbca2591bf27a906
#
_entry.id   e2986954adcef0cbbbca2591bf27a906
#
_cell.length_a   1.000
_cell.length_b   1.000
_cell.length_c   1.000
_cell.angle_alpha   90.00
_cell.angle_beta   90.00
_cell.angle_gamma   90.00
#
_symmetry.space_group_name_H-M   'P 1'
#
loop_
_entity.id
_entity.type
_entity.pdbx_description
1 polymer ?
#
loop_
_entity_poly.entity_id
_entity_poly.type
_entity_poly.pdbx_seq_one_letter_code
_entity_poly.pdbx_strand_id
1 'polypeptide(L)'
;KEFDLAGSSNITYIEMMKYLASKYDKKPLLIPVPFFSPNLSKLWVSLVAGAPKNLVYPLIASLKHRMVARKDSRLEIPNYKFKSPKEAIDLSYHIQPKERPAAFKYQAGSEHNEVRSLQRIVLPQKMTAQDVAEEYFHWLPKFFKFFVYVKIEELYVKFMIAGVNIPLLTLKFAPDRSTENRQLFYVRGGLLAKGVGRGRLEFREIFKQKLVIAGIHEFKPRLPWYLYKWSQALIHLFTMHAFIKYLYRKRA
;
A
#
# COMPACT_ATOMS: atom_id res chain seq x y z
N LYS A 1 3.91 -23.78 -9.16
CA LYS A 1 3.03 -23.68 -10.34
C LYS A 1 2.20 -22.41 -10.21
N GLU A 2 2.10 -21.63 -11.28
CA GLU A 2 1.25 -20.45 -11.36
C GLU A 2 0.00 -20.81 -12.15
N PHE A 3 -1.15 -20.33 -11.70
CA PHE A 3 -2.42 -20.55 -12.37
C PHE A 3 -3.13 -19.22 -12.62
N ASP A 4 -3.74 -19.09 -13.77
CA ASP A 4 -4.59 -17.97 -14.12
C ASP A 4 -6.05 -18.29 -13.74
N LEU A 5 -6.66 -17.46 -12.92
CA LEU A 5 -8.08 -17.57 -12.57
C LEU A 5 -8.91 -16.72 -13.52
N ALA A 6 -9.90 -17.32 -14.16
CA ALA A 6 -10.77 -16.63 -15.11
C ALA A 6 -12.22 -17.13 -15.05
N GLY A 7 -13.14 -16.29 -15.51
CA GLY A 7 -14.55 -16.67 -15.72
C GLY A 7 -14.73 -17.64 -16.89
N SER A 8 -15.96 -18.12 -17.08
CA SER A 8 -16.29 -19.09 -18.15
C SER A 8 -16.18 -18.51 -19.56
N SER A 9 -16.27 -17.20 -19.71
CA SER A 9 -16.19 -16.49 -21.01
C SER A 9 -15.48 -15.15 -20.87
N ASN A 10 -15.08 -14.59 -22.01
CA ASN A 10 -14.49 -13.25 -22.09
C ASN A 10 -15.58 -12.23 -22.47
N ILE A 11 -15.40 -11.00 -22.01
CA ILE A 11 -16.25 -9.86 -22.33
C ILE A 11 -15.37 -8.63 -22.57
N THR A 12 -15.75 -7.78 -23.53
CA THR A 12 -15.06 -6.51 -23.71
C THR A 12 -15.52 -5.48 -22.69
N TYR A 13 -14.67 -4.48 -22.40
CA TYR A 13 -15.05 -3.38 -21.51
C TYR A 13 -16.31 -2.63 -21.99
N ILE A 14 -16.45 -2.47 -23.30
CA ILE A 14 -17.63 -1.81 -23.89
C ILE A 14 -18.90 -2.62 -23.64
N GLU A 15 -18.84 -3.93 -23.86
CA GLU A 15 -19.97 -4.83 -23.59
C GLU A 15 -20.32 -4.86 -22.11
N MET A 16 -19.32 -4.89 -21.24
CA MET A 16 -19.51 -4.85 -19.80
C MET A 16 -20.19 -3.56 -19.36
N MET A 17 -19.73 -2.39 -19.86
CA MET A 17 -20.36 -1.10 -19.56
C MET A 17 -21.79 -1.01 -20.09
N LYS A 18 -22.06 -1.47 -21.31
CA LYS A 18 -23.42 -1.52 -21.88
C LYS A 18 -24.33 -2.42 -21.07
N TYR A 19 -23.83 -3.59 -20.68
CA TYR A 19 -24.60 -4.54 -19.87
C TYR A 19 -24.93 -3.97 -18.50
N LEU A 20 -23.96 -3.34 -17.83
CA LEU A 20 -24.19 -2.69 -16.55
C LEU A 20 -25.18 -1.52 -16.68
N ALA A 21 -25.04 -0.69 -17.72
CA ALA A 21 -25.94 0.44 -17.95
C ALA A 21 -27.39 -0.02 -18.18
N SER A 22 -27.60 -1.14 -18.85
CA SER A 22 -28.95 -1.73 -19.06
C SER A 22 -29.61 -2.14 -17.74
N LYS A 23 -28.85 -2.49 -16.69
CA LYS A 23 -29.39 -2.79 -15.36
C LYS A 23 -29.92 -1.55 -14.62
N TYR A 24 -29.49 -0.38 -15.04
CA TYR A 24 -29.93 0.91 -14.49
C TYR A 24 -30.87 1.65 -15.45
N ASP A 25 -31.40 0.98 -16.49
CA ASP A 25 -32.23 1.57 -17.54
C ASP A 25 -31.60 2.80 -18.21
N LYS A 26 -30.25 2.80 -18.29
CA LYS A 26 -29.49 3.88 -18.89
C LYS A 26 -28.91 3.48 -20.25
N LYS A 27 -28.99 4.40 -21.20
CA LYS A 27 -28.35 4.25 -22.52
C LYS A 27 -27.07 5.11 -22.53
N PRO A 28 -25.89 4.52 -22.39
CA PRO A 28 -24.64 5.29 -22.40
C PRO A 28 -24.38 5.86 -23.79
N LEU A 29 -24.06 7.14 -23.87
CA LEU A 29 -23.56 7.76 -25.08
C LEU A 29 -22.10 7.34 -25.29
N LEU A 30 -21.83 6.57 -26.32
CA LEU A 30 -20.49 6.13 -26.68
C LEU A 30 -19.95 7.04 -27.79
N ILE A 31 -18.93 7.80 -27.49
CA ILE A 31 -18.25 8.67 -28.45
C ILE A 31 -16.95 7.97 -28.86
N PRO A 32 -16.84 7.47 -30.09
CA PRO A 32 -15.61 6.86 -30.56
C PRO A 32 -14.51 7.93 -30.70
N VAL A 33 -13.38 7.71 -30.08
CA VAL A 33 -12.21 8.57 -30.23
C VAL A 33 -11.28 7.92 -31.26
N PRO A 34 -11.02 8.57 -32.40
CA PRO A 34 -10.29 7.95 -33.51
C PRO A 34 -8.82 7.69 -33.20
N PHE A 35 -8.27 8.36 -32.17
CA PHE A 35 -6.88 8.20 -31.77
C PHE A 35 -6.77 7.67 -30.35
N PHE A 36 -6.14 6.52 -30.17
CA PHE A 36 -5.79 6.04 -28.87
C PHE A 36 -4.54 6.78 -28.38
N SER A 37 -4.74 7.87 -27.64
CA SER A 37 -3.67 8.56 -26.90
C SER A 37 -3.80 8.27 -25.40
N PRO A 38 -2.90 7.46 -24.83
CA PRO A 38 -2.91 7.20 -23.39
C PRO A 38 -2.81 8.48 -22.56
N ASN A 39 -2.09 9.46 -23.05
CA ASN A 39 -1.90 10.74 -22.34
C ASN A 39 -3.18 11.59 -22.35
N LEU A 40 -3.90 11.61 -23.46
CA LEU A 40 -5.19 12.30 -23.56
C LEU A 40 -6.24 11.60 -22.68
N SER A 41 -6.29 10.26 -22.71
CA SER A 41 -7.17 9.48 -21.84
C SER A 41 -6.87 9.68 -20.36
N LYS A 42 -5.59 9.76 -19.98
CA LYS A 42 -5.17 10.05 -18.60
C LYS A 42 -5.63 11.44 -18.16
N LEU A 43 -5.45 12.44 -19.03
CA LEU A 43 -5.89 13.80 -18.77
C LEU A 43 -7.40 13.88 -18.61
N TRP A 44 -8.14 13.28 -19.54
CA TRP A 44 -9.59 13.26 -19.53
C TRP A 44 -10.18 12.61 -18.27
N VAL A 45 -9.70 11.40 -17.93
CA VAL A 45 -10.19 10.70 -16.73
C VAL A 45 -9.80 11.46 -15.46
N SER A 46 -8.64 12.08 -15.40
CA SER A 46 -8.24 12.91 -14.24
C SER A 46 -9.14 14.14 -14.07
N LEU A 47 -9.55 14.76 -15.17
CA LEU A 47 -10.41 15.97 -15.16
C LEU A 47 -11.88 15.61 -14.83
N VAL A 48 -12.42 14.59 -15.49
CA VAL A 48 -13.85 14.24 -15.39
C VAL A 48 -14.15 13.43 -14.14
N ALA A 49 -13.30 12.44 -13.80
CA ALA A 49 -13.54 11.58 -12.65
C ALA A 49 -12.95 12.12 -11.35
N GLY A 50 -12.13 13.18 -11.39
CA GLY A 50 -11.43 13.72 -10.21
C GLY A 50 -10.52 12.70 -9.53
N ALA A 51 -10.18 11.62 -10.20
CA ALA A 51 -9.43 10.52 -9.63
C ALA A 51 -7.92 10.82 -9.56
N PRO A 52 -7.22 10.36 -8.51
CA PRO A 52 -5.79 10.58 -8.36
C PRO A 52 -5.00 10.03 -9.54
N LYS A 53 -4.10 10.85 -10.10
CA LYS A 53 -3.26 10.49 -11.25
C LYS A 53 -2.48 9.20 -11.05
N ASN A 54 -1.99 8.97 -9.84
CA ASN A 54 -1.21 7.78 -9.47
C ASN A 54 -2.01 6.47 -9.61
N LEU A 55 -3.34 6.53 -9.49
CA LEU A 55 -4.24 5.39 -9.67
C LEU A 55 -4.67 5.25 -11.14
N VAL A 56 -5.07 6.37 -11.74
CA VAL A 56 -5.61 6.40 -13.10
C VAL A 56 -4.57 6.00 -14.15
N TYR A 57 -3.33 6.47 -14.01
CA TYR A 57 -2.31 6.29 -15.04
C TYR A 57 -1.91 4.83 -15.25
N PRO A 58 -1.64 4.02 -14.21
CA PRO A 58 -1.39 2.59 -14.36
C PRO A 58 -2.59 1.84 -14.94
N LEU A 59 -3.81 2.18 -14.50
CA LEU A 59 -5.03 1.54 -15.00
C LEU A 59 -5.22 1.78 -16.49
N ILE A 60 -5.09 3.03 -16.96
CA ILE A 60 -5.21 3.34 -18.40
C ILE A 60 -4.08 2.68 -19.19
N ALA A 61 -2.87 2.64 -18.66
CA ALA A 61 -1.77 1.94 -19.33
C ALA A 61 -2.01 0.43 -19.45
N SER A 62 -2.68 -0.18 -18.46
CA SER A 62 -3.01 -1.61 -18.49
C SER A 62 -4.05 -1.98 -19.57
N LEU A 63 -4.90 -1.03 -19.99
CA LEU A 63 -5.91 -1.26 -21.04
C LEU A 63 -5.30 -1.61 -22.41
N LYS A 64 -4.02 -1.38 -22.63
CA LYS A 64 -3.30 -1.81 -23.83
C LYS A 64 -3.15 -3.33 -23.92
N HIS A 65 -3.18 -4.00 -22.78
CA HIS A 65 -2.93 -5.42 -22.67
C HIS A 65 -4.24 -6.20 -22.59
N ARG A 66 -4.31 -7.33 -23.26
CA ARG A 66 -5.43 -8.26 -23.08
C ARG A 66 -5.34 -8.90 -21.71
N MET A 67 -6.34 -8.67 -20.86
CA MET A 67 -6.44 -9.29 -19.53
C MET A 67 -7.30 -10.55 -19.61
N VAL A 68 -6.80 -11.56 -20.28
CA VAL A 68 -7.43 -12.88 -20.41
C VAL A 68 -6.49 -13.95 -19.88
N ALA A 69 -7.05 -14.99 -19.28
CA ALA A 69 -6.25 -16.12 -18.81
C ALA A 69 -5.58 -16.83 -19.99
N ARG A 70 -4.33 -17.21 -19.78
CA ARG A 70 -3.59 -18.04 -20.73
C ARG A 70 -4.18 -19.45 -20.75
N LYS A 71 -4.33 -20.02 -21.91
CA LYS A 71 -4.92 -21.36 -22.06
C LYS A 71 -4.20 -22.42 -21.24
N ASP A 72 -2.86 -22.39 -21.25
CA ASP A 72 -2.00 -23.40 -20.61
C ASP A 72 -1.89 -23.23 -19.08
N SER A 73 -2.31 -22.10 -18.54
CA SER A 73 -2.24 -21.77 -17.12
C SER A 73 -3.59 -21.59 -16.47
N ARG A 74 -4.67 -21.77 -17.21
CA ARG A 74 -6.02 -21.59 -16.70
C ARG A 74 -6.31 -22.62 -15.62
N LEU A 75 -6.80 -22.13 -14.46
CA LEU A 75 -7.20 -23.00 -13.37
C LEU A 75 -8.53 -23.69 -13.73
N GLU A 76 -8.50 -25.00 -13.81
CA GLU A 76 -9.69 -25.84 -13.94
C GLU A 76 -9.88 -26.62 -12.63
N ILE A 77 -11.08 -26.53 -12.07
CA ILE A 77 -11.44 -27.25 -10.84
C ILE A 77 -12.52 -28.27 -11.21
N PRO A 78 -12.27 -29.57 -10.97
CA PRO A 78 -13.27 -30.59 -11.23
C PRO A 78 -14.60 -30.26 -10.54
N ASN A 79 -15.71 -30.41 -11.25
CA ASN A 79 -17.07 -30.16 -10.75
C ASN A 79 -17.36 -28.69 -10.32
N TYR A 80 -16.49 -27.72 -10.65
CA TYR A 80 -16.74 -26.32 -10.40
C TYR A 80 -16.93 -25.53 -11.69
N LYS A 81 -18.11 -24.94 -11.85
CA LYS A 81 -18.43 -24.09 -13.01
C LYS A 81 -18.14 -22.62 -12.70
N PHE A 82 -17.12 -22.08 -13.33
CA PHE A 82 -16.84 -20.65 -13.23
C PHE A 82 -17.95 -19.83 -13.86
N LYS A 83 -18.34 -18.76 -13.17
CA LYS A 83 -19.40 -17.85 -13.65
C LYS A 83 -18.92 -17.04 -14.85
N SER A 84 -19.85 -16.73 -15.74
CA SER A 84 -19.60 -15.76 -16.79
C SER A 84 -19.53 -14.34 -16.23
N PRO A 85 -18.89 -13.38 -16.93
CA PRO A 85 -18.87 -11.97 -16.50
C PRO A 85 -20.27 -11.38 -16.31
N LYS A 86 -21.23 -11.74 -17.15
CA LYS A 86 -22.63 -11.28 -17.02
C LYS A 86 -23.30 -11.84 -15.77
N GLU A 87 -23.17 -13.13 -15.51
CA GLU A 87 -23.68 -13.75 -14.27
C GLU A 87 -23.04 -13.13 -13.03
N ALA A 88 -21.74 -12.81 -13.07
CA ALA A 88 -21.06 -12.16 -11.97
C ALA A 88 -21.59 -10.74 -11.71
N ILE A 89 -21.87 -9.98 -12.76
CA ILE A 89 -22.50 -8.66 -12.69
C ILE A 89 -23.91 -8.78 -12.09
N ASP A 90 -24.71 -9.73 -12.56
CA ASP A 90 -26.08 -9.93 -12.07
C ASP A 90 -26.10 -10.27 -10.60
N LEU A 91 -25.26 -11.17 -10.16
CA LEU A 91 -25.13 -11.51 -8.75
C LEU A 91 -24.70 -10.31 -7.91
N SER A 92 -23.73 -9.53 -8.41
CA SER A 92 -23.24 -8.34 -7.71
C SER A 92 -24.32 -7.25 -7.63
N TYR A 93 -25.17 -7.13 -8.62
CA TYR A 93 -26.26 -6.16 -8.67
C TYR A 93 -27.39 -6.52 -7.68
N HIS A 94 -27.70 -7.81 -7.53
CA HIS A 94 -28.71 -8.31 -6.60
C HIS A 94 -28.22 -8.45 -5.16
N ILE A 95 -26.92 -8.51 -4.93
CA ILE A 95 -26.36 -8.38 -3.59
C ILE A 95 -26.54 -6.94 -3.17
N GLN A 96 -27.71 -6.62 -2.60
CA GLN A 96 -27.81 -5.42 -1.78
C GLN A 96 -26.69 -5.53 -0.73
N PRO A 97 -25.81 -4.52 -0.58
CA PRO A 97 -24.87 -4.55 0.52
C PRO A 97 -25.71 -4.69 1.77
N LYS A 98 -25.73 -5.89 2.40
CA LYS A 98 -26.07 -6.02 3.81
C LYS A 98 -25.38 -4.86 4.46
N GLU A 99 -26.15 -3.96 5.11
CA GLU A 99 -25.71 -2.70 5.68
C GLU A 99 -24.19 -2.64 5.74
N ARG A 100 -23.56 -1.88 4.85
CA ARG A 100 -22.10 -1.80 4.85
C ARG A 100 -21.76 -1.58 6.30
N PRO A 101 -20.99 -2.46 6.99
CA PRO A 101 -20.62 -2.23 8.38
C PRO A 101 -20.10 -0.80 8.37
N ALA A 102 -20.80 0.11 9.06
CA ALA A 102 -20.90 1.58 8.96
C ALA A 102 -19.75 2.07 8.12
N ALA A 103 -20.02 2.38 6.88
CA ALA A 103 -19.01 2.35 5.82
C ALA A 103 -17.75 2.80 6.45
N PHE A 104 -16.68 2.02 6.38
CA PHE A 104 -15.39 2.63 6.50
C PHE A 104 -15.54 3.83 5.60
N LYS A 105 -16.05 4.92 6.18
CA LYS A 105 -16.04 6.21 5.53
C LYS A 105 -14.55 6.38 5.36
N TYR A 106 -14.05 5.93 4.23
CA TYR A 106 -12.89 6.54 3.66
C TYR A 106 -13.34 7.99 3.57
N GLN A 107 -13.21 8.66 4.69
CA GLN A 107 -13.33 10.08 4.73
C GLN A 107 -12.17 10.51 3.86
N ALA A 108 -12.47 10.68 2.57
CA ALA A 108 -11.60 11.36 1.64
C ALA A 108 -11.28 12.79 2.12
N GLY A 109 -11.83 13.18 3.26
CA GLY A 109 -11.59 14.35 4.05
C GLY A 109 -10.94 14.08 5.39
N SER A 110 -10.50 12.85 5.67
CA SER A 110 -9.70 12.62 6.86
C SER A 110 -8.38 13.34 6.70
N GLU A 111 -8.36 14.51 7.30
CA GLU A 111 -7.18 15.28 7.64
C GLU A 111 -6.04 15.11 6.62
N HIS A 112 -5.86 16.10 5.78
CA HIS A 112 -4.81 16.24 4.76
C HIS A 112 -3.37 16.03 5.28
N ASN A 113 -3.20 15.61 6.54
CA ASN A 113 -1.94 15.52 7.26
C ASN A 113 -1.56 14.11 7.72
N GLU A 114 -2.21 13.06 7.24
CA GLU A 114 -1.80 11.68 7.53
C GLU A 114 -0.80 11.15 6.51
N VAL A 115 0.31 10.63 7.00
CA VAL A 115 1.36 10.06 6.15
C VAL A 115 1.15 8.56 6.04
N ARG A 116 1.24 8.10 4.79
CA ARG A 116 1.36 6.68 4.43
C ARG A 116 2.57 6.53 3.52
N SER A 117 3.52 5.73 3.95
CA SER A 117 4.73 5.43 3.17
C SER A 117 4.98 3.95 3.20
N LEU A 118 5.17 3.34 2.04
CA LEU A 118 5.45 1.91 1.88
C LEU A 118 6.76 1.74 1.13
N GLN A 119 7.70 1.03 1.72
CA GLN A 119 8.97 0.69 1.11
C GLN A 119 9.08 -0.81 0.93
N ARG A 120 9.41 -1.22 -0.29
CA ARG A 120 9.63 -2.62 -0.62
C ARG A 120 11.11 -2.95 -0.45
N ILE A 121 11.40 -3.89 0.41
CA ILE A 121 12.75 -4.38 0.70
C ILE A 121 12.85 -5.79 0.14
N VAL A 122 13.53 -5.94 -0.97
CA VAL A 122 13.86 -7.28 -1.49
C VAL A 122 14.95 -7.85 -0.61
N LEU A 123 14.67 -8.99 0.00
CA LEU A 123 15.60 -9.60 0.95
C LEU A 123 16.73 -10.31 0.21
N PRO A 124 17.98 -10.05 0.57
CA PRO A 124 19.12 -10.71 -0.03
C PRO A 124 19.29 -12.17 0.43
N GLN A 125 18.78 -12.53 1.61
CA GLN A 125 18.85 -13.84 2.25
C GLN A 125 17.49 -14.21 2.85
N LYS A 126 17.40 -15.40 3.44
CA LYS A 126 16.23 -15.83 4.23
C LYS A 126 16.16 -15.05 5.55
N MET A 127 15.75 -13.80 5.48
CA MET A 127 15.45 -12.95 6.64
C MET A 127 13.94 -12.89 6.83
N THR A 128 13.51 -12.90 8.07
CA THR A 128 12.11 -12.68 8.47
C THR A 128 11.83 -11.18 8.61
N ALA A 129 10.55 -10.82 8.77
CA ALA A 129 10.21 -9.43 9.08
C ALA A 129 10.76 -9.00 10.46
N GLN A 130 10.91 -9.94 11.38
CA GLN A 130 11.54 -9.72 12.68
C GLN A 130 13.00 -9.34 12.52
N ASP A 131 13.79 -10.13 11.77
CA ASP A 131 15.20 -9.86 11.54
C ASP A 131 15.42 -8.48 10.90
N VAL A 132 14.55 -8.10 9.95
CA VAL A 132 14.61 -6.78 9.30
C VAL A 132 14.30 -5.65 10.28
N ALA A 133 13.32 -5.83 11.17
CA ALA A 133 12.96 -4.82 12.16
C ALA A 133 14.07 -4.64 13.20
N GLU A 134 14.62 -5.72 13.72
CA GLU A 134 15.73 -5.72 14.67
C GLU A 134 16.97 -5.06 14.06
N GLU A 135 17.33 -5.46 12.83
CA GLU A 135 18.44 -4.87 12.10
C GLU A 135 18.24 -3.38 11.84
N TYR A 136 17.02 -2.95 11.55
CA TYR A 136 16.70 -1.54 11.37
C TYR A 136 16.97 -0.73 12.63
N PHE A 137 16.54 -1.21 13.79
CA PHE A 137 16.75 -0.52 15.06
C PHE A 137 18.22 -0.50 15.52
N HIS A 138 19.00 -1.51 15.16
CA HIS A 138 20.43 -1.53 15.43
C HIS A 138 21.25 -0.68 14.45
N TRP A 139 20.84 -0.63 13.19
CA TRP A 139 21.51 0.12 12.14
C TRP A 139 21.25 1.63 12.22
N LEU A 140 20.04 2.03 12.57
CA LEU A 140 19.63 3.42 12.53
C LEU A 140 20.52 4.35 13.40
N PRO A 141 20.86 3.99 14.64
CA PRO A 141 21.81 4.79 15.44
C PRO A 141 23.19 4.93 14.79
N LYS A 142 23.68 3.86 14.20
CA LYS A 142 24.98 3.85 13.49
C LYS A 142 24.95 4.75 12.26
N PHE A 143 23.83 4.81 11.57
CA PHE A 143 23.63 5.65 10.39
C PHE A 143 23.60 7.13 10.74
N PHE A 144 22.87 7.51 11.77
CA PHE A 144 22.82 8.90 12.26
C PHE A 144 23.97 9.27 13.20
N LYS A 145 24.87 8.33 13.48
CA LYS A 145 26.07 8.50 14.31
C LYS A 145 25.79 9.21 15.64
N PHE A 146 26.23 10.48 15.72
CA PHE A 146 26.17 11.25 16.98
C PHE A 146 24.82 11.94 17.25
N PHE A 147 23.89 11.90 16.30
CA PHE A 147 22.65 12.68 16.42
C PHE A 147 21.48 11.89 17.02
N VAL A 148 21.42 10.59 16.79
CA VAL A 148 20.31 9.76 17.23
C VAL A 148 20.84 8.48 17.88
N TYR A 149 20.30 8.14 19.05
CA TYR A 149 20.47 6.82 19.64
C TYR A 149 19.12 6.17 19.90
N VAL A 150 19.10 4.84 19.99
CA VAL A 150 17.88 4.07 20.25
C VAL A 150 17.96 3.51 21.66
N LYS A 151 16.91 3.77 22.45
CA LYS A 151 16.70 3.19 23.77
C LYS A 151 15.54 2.19 23.67
N ILE A 152 15.79 0.95 24.01
CA ILE A 152 14.78 -0.11 24.03
C ILE A 152 14.46 -0.40 25.50
N GLU A 153 13.20 -0.22 25.89
CA GLU A 153 12.69 -0.47 27.23
C GLU A 153 11.45 -1.35 27.13
N GLU A 154 11.55 -2.60 27.54
CA GLU A 154 10.47 -3.59 27.45
C GLU A 154 9.79 -3.60 26.05
N LEU A 155 8.61 -2.99 25.99
CA LEU A 155 7.81 -2.88 24.75
C LEU A 155 8.03 -1.56 23.99
N TYR A 156 8.90 -0.68 24.48
CA TYR A 156 9.08 0.65 23.87
C TYR A 156 10.43 0.78 23.18
N VAL A 157 10.38 1.28 21.96
CA VAL A 157 11.56 1.69 21.19
C VAL A 157 11.53 3.21 21.07
N LYS A 158 12.49 3.88 21.69
CA LYS A 158 12.59 5.34 21.71
C LYS A 158 13.79 5.79 20.88
N PHE A 159 13.53 6.58 19.86
CA PHE A 159 14.58 7.28 19.11
C PHE A 159 14.85 8.59 19.82
N MET A 160 16.05 8.74 20.39
CA MET A 160 16.44 9.86 21.23
C MET A 160 17.43 10.76 20.50
N ILE A 161 17.36 12.06 20.78
CA ILE A 161 18.39 13.00 20.33
C ILE A 161 19.58 12.89 21.28
N ALA A 162 20.79 12.74 20.72
CA ALA A 162 22.02 12.73 21.53
C ALA A 162 22.24 14.07 22.24
N GLY A 163 22.65 14.01 23.51
CA GLY A 163 22.87 15.19 24.34
C GLY A 163 21.60 15.84 24.93
N VAL A 164 20.40 15.37 24.51
CA VAL A 164 19.12 15.88 25.01
C VAL A 164 18.23 14.71 25.37
N ASN A 165 17.63 14.68 26.52
CA ASN A 165 16.77 13.57 26.97
C ASN A 165 15.32 13.72 26.40
N ILE A 166 15.21 14.00 25.10
CA ILE A 166 13.93 14.19 24.41
C ILE A 166 13.80 13.16 23.32
N PRO A 167 12.69 12.38 23.29
CA PRO A 167 12.45 11.43 22.23
C PRO A 167 12.02 12.13 20.93
N LEU A 168 12.71 11.83 19.84
CA LEU A 168 12.26 12.17 18.47
C LEU A 168 10.99 11.41 18.12
N LEU A 169 10.97 10.12 18.42
CA LEU A 169 9.85 9.22 18.16
C LEU A 169 9.84 8.12 19.20
N THR A 170 8.66 7.83 19.74
CA THR A 170 8.42 6.72 20.66
C THR A 170 7.48 5.72 19.98
N LEU A 171 7.94 4.50 19.86
CA LEU A 171 7.18 3.37 19.33
C LEU A 171 6.87 2.39 20.44
N LYS A 172 5.66 1.82 20.44
CA LYS A 172 5.27 0.70 21.31
C LYS A 172 5.11 -0.56 20.47
N PHE A 173 5.86 -1.58 20.77
CA PHE A 173 5.73 -2.90 20.17
C PHE A 173 4.37 -3.54 20.54
N ALA A 174 3.76 -4.25 19.62
CA ALA A 174 2.49 -4.96 19.80
C ALA A 174 2.71 -6.47 19.65
N PRO A 175 3.12 -7.19 20.71
CA PRO A 175 3.45 -8.61 20.65
C PRO A 175 2.26 -9.47 20.24
N ASP A 176 1.06 -9.13 20.70
CA ASP A 176 -0.22 -9.79 20.38
C ASP A 176 -0.61 -9.71 18.90
N ARG A 177 0.00 -8.79 18.15
CA ARG A 177 -0.22 -8.57 16.72
C ARG A 177 1.03 -8.79 15.87
N SER A 178 2.09 -9.26 16.46
CA SER A 178 3.37 -9.52 15.80
C SER A 178 3.65 -11.01 15.71
N THR A 179 4.32 -11.41 14.65
CA THR A 179 4.83 -12.76 14.40
C THR A 179 6.21 -12.62 13.76
N GLU A 180 6.96 -13.68 13.57
CA GLU A 180 8.23 -13.66 12.82
C GLU A 180 8.09 -12.97 11.45
N ASN A 181 6.95 -13.16 10.79
CA ASN A 181 6.67 -12.61 9.46
C ASN A 181 5.99 -11.24 9.47
N ARG A 182 5.72 -10.71 10.67
CA ARG A 182 5.08 -9.42 10.84
C ARG A 182 5.48 -8.77 12.16
N GLN A 183 6.06 -7.58 12.10
CA GLN A 183 6.40 -6.78 13.28
C GLN A 183 5.63 -5.47 13.26
N LEU A 184 4.90 -5.17 14.32
CA LEU A 184 4.02 -4.01 14.42
C LEU A 184 4.37 -3.14 15.62
N PHE A 185 4.56 -1.84 15.36
CA PHE A 185 4.92 -0.83 16.35
C PHE A 185 3.96 0.35 16.24
N TYR A 186 3.28 0.70 17.32
CA TYR A 186 2.41 1.89 17.37
C TYR A 186 3.20 3.13 17.76
N VAL A 187 2.96 4.23 17.04
CA VAL A 187 3.51 5.54 17.40
C VAL A 187 2.82 6.06 18.67
N ARG A 188 3.60 6.35 19.70
CA ARG A 188 3.10 6.82 21.00
C ARG A 188 3.49 8.25 21.30
N GLY A 189 4.24 8.92 20.44
CA GLY A 189 4.62 10.32 20.59
C GLY A 189 6.05 10.61 20.15
N GLY A 190 6.57 11.72 20.61
CA GLY A 190 7.88 12.26 20.28
C GLY A 190 7.80 13.60 19.56
N LEU A 191 8.95 14.23 19.31
CA LEU A 191 9.01 15.53 18.62
C LEU A 191 8.46 15.48 17.19
N LEU A 192 8.60 14.33 16.53
CA LEU A 192 8.20 14.17 15.13
C LEU A 192 6.71 13.84 14.96
N ALA A 193 6.03 13.38 16.02
CA ALA A 193 4.65 12.94 15.98
C ALA A 193 3.68 13.91 16.65
N LYS A 194 2.53 14.16 16.04
CA LYS A 194 1.44 14.95 16.62
C LYS A 194 0.51 14.04 17.42
N GLY A 195 0.77 13.97 18.75
CA GLY A 195 -0.10 13.23 19.67
C GLY A 195 -0.05 11.70 19.53
N VAL A 196 -0.86 11.03 20.33
CA VAL A 196 -1.06 9.58 20.31
C VAL A 196 -2.23 9.27 19.39
N GLY A 197 -1.97 8.62 18.28
CA GLY A 197 -2.98 8.30 17.28
C GLY A 197 -2.91 6.83 16.82
N ARG A 198 -3.45 6.58 15.64
CA ARG A 198 -3.41 5.27 14.96
C ARG A 198 -2.10 5.04 14.20
N GLY A 199 -1.16 5.99 14.26
CA GLY A 199 0.14 5.91 13.60
C GLY A 199 0.87 4.64 13.96
N ARG A 200 1.39 3.92 12.96
CA ARG A 200 2.11 2.67 13.16
C ARG A 200 3.22 2.48 12.13
N LEU A 201 4.27 1.83 12.57
CA LEU A 201 5.33 1.28 11.73
C LEU A 201 5.14 -0.23 11.68
N GLU A 202 5.12 -0.79 10.48
CA GLU A 202 4.92 -2.21 10.25
C GLU A 202 5.99 -2.74 9.30
N PHE A 203 6.59 -3.88 9.68
CA PHE A 203 7.40 -4.71 8.78
C PHE A 203 6.61 -5.98 8.51
N ARG A 204 6.35 -6.27 7.24
CA ARG A 204 5.56 -7.44 6.86
C ARG A 204 6.22 -8.19 5.71
N GLU A 205 6.45 -9.45 5.93
CA GLU A 205 6.95 -10.35 4.90
C GLU A 205 5.86 -10.66 3.86
N ILE A 206 6.28 -10.70 2.61
CA ILE A 206 5.45 -11.09 1.47
C ILE A 206 6.25 -12.09 0.62
N PHE A 207 5.56 -13.01 -0.04
CA PHE A 207 6.14 -14.00 -0.93
C PHE A 207 7.20 -14.91 -0.27
N LYS A 208 6.93 -15.42 0.93
CA LYS A 208 7.77 -16.41 1.62
C LYS A 208 9.25 -16.02 1.60
N GLN A 209 9.60 -15.02 2.39
CA GLN A 209 10.98 -14.55 2.62
C GLN A 209 11.68 -13.91 1.40
N LYS A 210 10.96 -13.49 0.38
CA LYS A 210 11.56 -12.76 -0.75
C LYS A 210 11.46 -11.25 -0.65
N LEU A 211 10.44 -10.76 0.05
CA LEU A 211 10.13 -9.35 0.13
C LEU A 211 9.59 -9.00 1.52
N VAL A 212 10.12 -7.95 2.13
CA VAL A 212 9.51 -7.29 3.29
C VAL A 212 9.00 -5.92 2.88
N ILE A 213 7.78 -5.62 3.28
CA ILE A 213 7.25 -4.26 3.21
C ILE A 213 7.48 -3.58 4.56
N ALA A 214 8.24 -2.50 4.56
CA ALA A 214 8.32 -1.56 5.67
C ALA A 214 7.34 -0.42 5.41
N GLY A 215 6.32 -0.29 6.25
CA GLY A 215 5.24 0.66 6.06
C GLY A 215 5.01 1.56 7.27
N ILE A 216 4.88 2.86 7.02
CA ILE A 216 4.32 3.81 7.97
C ILE A 216 2.88 4.07 7.55
N HIS A 217 1.96 3.89 8.49
CA HIS A 217 0.53 4.09 8.27
C HIS A 217 -0.01 5.09 9.28
N GLU A 218 -0.93 5.96 8.82
CA GLU A 218 -1.68 6.89 9.66
C GLU A 218 -0.82 7.73 10.60
N PHE A 219 0.42 8.01 10.17
CA PHE A 219 1.34 8.84 10.93
C PHE A 219 0.97 10.31 10.79
N LYS A 220 0.80 11.00 11.92
CA LYS A 220 0.53 12.44 11.96
C LYS A 220 1.81 13.17 12.35
N PRO A 221 2.47 13.87 11.40
CA PRO A 221 3.64 14.66 11.70
C PRO A 221 3.26 15.88 12.55
N ARG A 222 4.16 16.28 13.45
CA ARG A 222 3.98 17.50 14.24
C ARG A 222 4.27 18.75 13.42
N LEU A 223 5.17 18.64 12.45
CA LEU A 223 5.50 19.76 11.58
C LEU A 223 4.32 20.13 10.67
N PRO A 224 4.12 21.41 10.36
CA PRO A 224 3.21 21.83 9.31
C PRO A 224 3.49 21.09 8.01
N TRP A 225 2.44 20.76 7.25
CA TRP A 225 2.51 19.85 6.09
C TRP A 225 3.57 20.25 5.06
N TYR A 226 3.72 21.53 4.79
CA TYR A 226 4.72 22.04 3.84
C TYR A 226 6.16 21.82 4.34
N LEU A 227 6.44 22.04 5.65
CA LEU A 227 7.75 21.76 6.24
C LEU A 227 8.02 20.25 6.31
N TYR A 228 7.01 19.45 6.68
CA TYR A 228 7.12 18.00 6.69
C TYR A 228 7.55 17.44 5.34
N LYS A 229 6.90 17.88 4.25
CA LYS A 229 7.16 17.41 2.90
C LYS A 229 8.61 17.64 2.46
N TRP A 230 9.17 18.79 2.81
CA TRP A 230 10.52 19.19 2.39
C TRP A 230 11.63 18.78 3.38
N SER A 231 11.29 18.28 4.54
CA SER A 231 12.26 17.88 5.57
C SER A 231 12.09 16.42 6.00
N GLN A 232 11.14 16.17 6.86
CA GLN A 232 10.96 14.87 7.52
C GLN A 232 10.65 13.74 6.52
N ALA A 233 9.86 14.02 5.48
CA ALA A 233 9.53 13.03 4.45
C ALA A 233 10.76 12.65 3.61
N LEU A 234 11.61 13.64 3.26
CA LEU A 234 12.84 13.40 2.51
C LEU A 234 13.87 12.63 3.35
N ILE A 235 14.02 13.01 4.63
CA ILE A 235 14.92 12.30 5.56
C ILE A 235 14.46 10.85 5.70
N HIS A 236 13.17 10.60 5.87
CA HIS A 236 12.65 9.24 5.95
C HIS A 236 12.94 8.43 4.67
N LEU A 237 12.67 9.00 3.49
CA LEU A 237 12.94 8.35 2.21
C LEU A 237 14.42 8.03 2.05
N PHE A 238 15.29 8.98 2.37
CA PHE A 238 16.75 8.80 2.31
C PHE A 238 17.22 7.71 3.29
N THR A 239 16.70 7.72 4.52
CA THR A 239 17.00 6.71 5.54
C THR A 239 16.61 5.32 5.05
N MET A 240 15.42 5.16 4.50
CA MET A 240 14.97 3.86 3.97
C MET A 240 15.80 3.37 2.79
N HIS A 241 16.17 4.24 1.86
CA HIS A 241 17.08 3.89 0.77
C HIS A 241 18.47 3.46 1.27
N ALA A 242 19.02 4.21 2.25
CA ALA A 242 20.30 3.87 2.86
C ALA A 242 20.25 2.53 3.60
N PHE A 243 19.14 2.25 4.31
CA PHE A 243 18.93 0.97 4.98
C PHE A 243 18.86 -0.20 3.99
N ILE A 244 18.09 -0.05 2.93
CA ILE A 244 18.01 -1.06 1.86
C ILE A 244 19.41 -1.34 1.30
N LYS A 245 20.19 -0.28 0.98
CA LYS A 245 21.56 -0.42 0.49
C LYS A 245 22.49 -1.10 1.50
N TYR A 246 22.32 -0.82 2.77
CA TYR A 246 23.05 -1.48 3.85
C TYR A 246 22.76 -2.97 3.90
N LEU A 247 21.49 -3.39 3.85
CA LEU A 247 21.11 -4.81 3.83
C LEU A 247 21.72 -5.54 2.63
N TYR A 248 21.78 -4.90 1.46
CA TYR A 248 22.43 -5.47 0.29
C TYR A 248 23.95 -5.62 0.45
N ARG A 249 24.62 -4.67 1.11
CA ARG A 249 26.06 -4.72 1.34
C ARG A 249 26.47 -5.75 2.41
N LYS A 250 25.65 -5.97 3.42
CA LYS A 250 25.88 -6.97 4.47
C LYS A 250 25.93 -8.40 3.89
N ARG A 251 25.43 -8.55 2.66
CA ARG A 251 25.42 -9.81 1.90
C ARG A 251 26.74 -10.13 1.21
N ALA A 252 27.50 -9.13 0.80
CA ALA A 252 28.81 -9.31 0.15
C ALA A 252 29.89 -9.63 1.17
#